data_55ca2c76eb437be7d211fa4d5a32ad9f
#
_entry.id   55ca2c76eb437be7d211fa4d5a32ad9f
#
_cell.length_a   1.000
_cell.length_b   1.000
_cell.length_c   1.000
_cell.angle_alpha   90.00
_cell.angle_beta   90.00
_cell.angle_gamma   90.00
#
_symmetry.space_group_name_H-M   'P 1'
#
loop_
_entity.id
_entity.type
_entity.pdbx_description
1 polymer ?
#
loop_
_entity_poly.entity_id
_entity_poly.type
_entity_poly.pdbx_seq_one_letter_code
_entity_poly.pdbx_strand_id
1 'polypeptide(L)'
;AAVVALRSREDTWRPQALSLLEWLPKAVSARRSAVTLPLLKKAEKWMKDAADDIRNERFAPIADETRRIWEKLRLQSNVSLDDVHLGGAGKARKVELKVTVDGQEGAALGVMSQGELHSLALSLFIPRATLEESPFRFVVIDDPVQSMDPARVDGLAKVLQSASKNRQVVVFTHDDR
;
A
#
# COMPACT_ATOMS: atom_id res chain seq x y z
N ALA A 1 73.02 0.19 -22.04
CA ALA A 1 72.22 0.97 -21.09
C ALA A 1 70.91 1.47 -21.69
N ALA A 2 70.89 2.20 -22.85
CA ALA A 2 69.69 2.80 -23.44
C ALA A 2 68.62 1.80 -23.88
N VAL A 3 68.96 0.64 -24.47
CA VAL A 3 68.06 -0.41 -24.93
C VAL A 3 67.36 -1.10 -23.75
N VAL A 4 68.05 -1.30 -22.65
CA VAL A 4 67.48 -1.90 -21.41
C VAL A 4 66.46 -0.92 -20.79
N ALA A 5 66.75 0.37 -20.75
CA ALA A 5 65.83 1.37 -20.26
C ALA A 5 64.56 1.51 -21.13
N LEU A 6 64.68 1.42 -22.43
CA LEU A 6 63.55 1.40 -23.37
C LEU A 6 62.67 0.19 -23.16
N ARG A 7 63.24 -1.02 -23.08
CA ARG A 7 62.48 -2.25 -22.82
C ARG A 7 61.75 -2.19 -21.46
N SER A 8 62.41 -1.73 -20.41
CA SER A 8 61.77 -1.59 -19.10
C SER A 8 60.58 -0.59 -19.13
N ARG A 9 60.68 0.49 -19.94
CA ARG A 9 59.54 1.40 -20.14
C ARG A 9 58.41 0.73 -20.94
N GLU A 10 58.72 -0.03 -21.97
CA GLU A 10 57.72 -0.77 -22.76
C GLU A 10 57.00 -1.81 -21.89
N ASP A 11 57.70 -2.56 -21.06
CA ASP A 11 57.13 -3.54 -20.18
C ASP A 11 56.18 -2.93 -19.12
N THR A 12 56.39 -1.65 -18.78
CA THR A 12 55.55 -0.94 -17.82
C THR A 12 54.26 -0.41 -18.44
N TRP A 13 54.30 0.21 -19.63
CA TRP A 13 53.11 0.86 -20.22
C TRP A 13 52.31 -0.06 -21.15
N ARG A 14 52.93 -1.06 -21.79
CA ARG A 14 52.31 -1.94 -22.77
C ARG A 14 51.11 -2.70 -22.22
N PRO A 15 51.15 -3.32 -20.99
CA PRO A 15 49.99 -3.95 -20.42
C PRO A 15 48.84 -2.96 -20.18
N GLN A 16 49.14 -1.75 -19.75
CA GLN A 16 48.15 -0.70 -19.53
C GLN A 16 47.51 -0.22 -20.85
N ALA A 17 48.30 -0.09 -21.91
CA ALA A 17 47.79 0.28 -23.24
C ALA A 17 46.88 -0.83 -23.81
N LEU A 18 47.23 -2.10 -23.65
CA LEU A 18 46.37 -3.24 -24.03
C LEU A 18 45.05 -3.26 -23.26
N SER A 19 45.10 -3.04 -21.97
CA SER A 19 43.90 -2.93 -21.14
C SER A 19 43.01 -1.74 -21.56
N LEU A 20 43.60 -0.60 -21.92
CA LEU A 20 42.86 0.56 -22.45
C LEU A 20 42.21 0.25 -23.81
N LEU A 21 42.90 -0.47 -24.70
CA LEU A 21 42.34 -0.87 -25.99
C LEU A 21 41.11 -1.79 -25.84
N GLU A 22 41.14 -2.68 -24.87
CA GLU A 22 39.96 -3.53 -24.55
C GLU A 22 38.82 -2.74 -23.88
N TRP A 23 39.17 -1.75 -23.07
CA TRP A 23 38.20 -0.96 -22.32
C TRP A 23 37.49 0.09 -23.19
N LEU A 24 38.21 0.76 -24.10
CA LEU A 24 37.69 1.84 -24.94
C LEU A 24 36.40 1.51 -25.69
N PRO A 25 36.27 0.35 -26.40
CA PRO A 25 35.03 0.00 -27.07
C PRO A 25 33.85 -0.17 -26.10
N LYS A 26 34.13 -0.73 -24.92
CA LYS A 26 33.12 -0.89 -23.85
C LYS A 26 32.67 0.46 -23.30
N ALA A 27 33.61 1.38 -23.08
CA ALA A 27 33.34 2.74 -22.62
C ALA A 27 32.53 3.55 -23.65
N VAL A 28 32.85 3.45 -24.93
CA VAL A 28 32.09 4.10 -26.00
C VAL A 28 30.67 3.55 -26.10
N SER A 29 30.51 2.23 -26.01
CA SER A 29 29.20 1.59 -25.99
C SER A 29 28.38 2.02 -24.77
N ALA A 30 28.97 1.97 -23.57
CA ALA A 30 28.33 2.42 -22.34
C ALA A 30 27.91 3.90 -22.41
N ARG A 31 28.75 4.77 -22.96
CA ARG A 31 28.42 6.18 -23.14
C ARG A 31 27.23 6.38 -24.08
N ARG A 32 27.16 5.62 -25.18
CA ARG A 32 25.98 5.67 -26.09
C ARG A 32 24.69 5.25 -25.37
N SER A 33 24.75 4.18 -24.60
CA SER A 33 23.59 3.71 -23.82
C SER A 33 23.22 4.66 -22.68
N ALA A 34 24.21 5.35 -22.08
CA ALA A 34 23.97 6.28 -20.98
C ALA A 34 23.12 7.51 -21.41
N VAL A 35 23.13 7.87 -22.70
CA VAL A 35 22.30 8.98 -23.22
C VAL A 35 20.78 8.66 -23.06
N THR A 36 20.39 7.40 -23.19
CA THR A 36 18.98 6.99 -23.06
C THR A 36 18.55 6.73 -21.61
N LEU A 37 19.50 6.58 -20.69
CA LEU A 37 19.22 6.23 -19.29
C LEU A 37 18.29 7.23 -18.58
N PRO A 38 18.43 8.56 -18.72
CA PRO A 38 17.52 9.52 -18.10
C PRO A 38 16.08 9.37 -18.62
N LEU A 39 15.92 9.09 -19.91
CA LEU A 39 14.60 8.86 -20.50
C LEU A 39 13.95 7.58 -19.97
N LEU A 40 14.72 6.50 -19.87
CA LEU A 40 14.24 5.24 -19.28
C LEU A 40 13.84 5.40 -17.82
N LYS A 41 14.63 6.10 -17.02
CA LYS A 41 14.28 6.42 -15.62
C LYS A 41 13.00 7.25 -15.50
N LYS A 42 12.82 8.22 -16.42
CA LYS A 42 11.59 9.03 -16.46
C LYS A 42 10.38 8.17 -16.84
N ALA A 43 10.52 7.29 -17.82
CA ALA A 43 9.46 6.37 -18.22
C ALA A 43 9.11 5.36 -17.10
N GLU A 44 10.13 4.81 -16.45
CA GLU A 44 9.94 3.91 -15.29
C GLU A 44 9.18 4.60 -14.15
N LYS A 45 9.59 5.84 -13.82
CA LYS A 45 8.89 6.63 -12.79
C LYS A 45 7.44 6.88 -13.20
N TRP A 46 7.21 7.35 -14.41
CA TRP A 46 5.85 7.59 -14.92
C TRP A 46 4.98 6.33 -14.87
N MET A 47 5.51 5.18 -15.26
CA MET A 47 4.79 3.91 -15.19
C MET A 47 4.41 3.52 -13.75
N LYS A 48 5.31 3.77 -12.79
CA LYS A 48 5.04 3.51 -11.37
C LYS A 48 3.95 4.44 -10.85
N ASP A 49 4.08 5.72 -11.11
CA ASP A 49 3.12 6.74 -10.68
C ASP A 49 1.72 6.44 -11.28
N ALA A 50 1.64 6.18 -12.59
CA ALA A 50 0.39 5.83 -13.25
C ALA A 50 -0.23 4.51 -12.73
N ALA A 51 0.58 3.51 -12.40
CA ALA A 51 0.09 2.27 -11.80
C ALA A 51 -0.48 2.49 -10.40
N ASP A 52 0.11 3.40 -9.63
CA ASP A 52 -0.38 3.77 -8.31
C ASP A 52 -1.68 4.57 -8.39
N ASP A 53 -1.79 5.50 -9.34
CA ASP A 53 -3.01 6.28 -9.60
C ASP A 53 -4.19 5.37 -9.99
N ILE A 54 -3.99 4.49 -10.98
CA ILE A 54 -5.03 3.53 -11.43
C ILE A 54 -5.46 2.61 -10.27
N ARG A 55 -4.51 2.18 -9.44
CA ARG A 55 -4.81 1.32 -8.29
C ARG A 55 -5.66 2.04 -7.26
N ASN A 56 -5.33 3.30 -6.94
CA ASN A 56 -6.08 4.10 -6.00
C ASN A 56 -7.46 4.49 -6.55
N GLU A 57 -7.57 4.79 -7.83
CA GLU A 57 -8.86 5.02 -8.49
C GLU A 57 -9.80 3.80 -8.37
N ARG A 58 -9.28 2.60 -8.61
CA ARG A 58 -10.05 1.34 -8.42
C ARG A 58 -10.38 1.05 -6.96
N PHE A 59 -9.57 1.54 -6.04
CA PHE A 59 -9.80 1.36 -4.61
C PHE A 59 -10.74 2.43 -4.02
N ALA A 60 -10.91 3.56 -4.67
CA ALA A 60 -11.71 4.67 -4.16
C ALA A 60 -13.12 4.28 -3.70
N PRO A 61 -13.91 3.44 -4.43
CA PRO A 61 -15.24 3.03 -3.94
C PRO A 61 -15.18 2.26 -2.62
N ILE A 62 -14.14 1.44 -2.41
CA ILE A 62 -13.91 0.71 -1.15
C ILE A 62 -13.55 1.69 -0.04
N ALA A 63 -12.65 2.64 -0.33
CA ALA A 63 -12.24 3.67 0.61
C ALA A 63 -13.41 4.55 1.07
N ASP A 64 -14.27 4.95 0.13
CA ASP A 64 -15.46 5.74 0.42
C ASP A 64 -16.45 4.99 1.32
N GLU A 65 -16.73 3.72 1.01
CA GLU A 65 -17.62 2.90 1.83
C GLU A 65 -16.99 2.57 3.19
N THR A 66 -15.68 2.37 3.25
CA THR A 66 -14.94 2.23 4.52
C THR A 66 -15.17 3.44 5.42
N ARG A 67 -15.05 4.65 4.90
CA ARG A 67 -15.31 5.89 5.65
C ARG A 67 -16.78 5.97 6.11
N ARG A 68 -17.73 5.62 5.25
CA ARG A 68 -19.16 5.61 5.61
C ARG A 68 -19.48 4.62 6.72
N ILE A 69 -18.88 3.43 6.69
CA ILE A 69 -19.08 2.42 7.74
C ILE A 69 -18.39 2.89 9.01
N TRP A 70 -17.18 3.43 8.93
CA TRP A 70 -16.48 4.00 10.08
C TRP A 70 -17.35 5.06 10.80
N GLU A 71 -17.94 6.00 10.05
CA GLU A 71 -18.84 7.02 10.61
C GLU A 71 -20.03 6.43 11.38
N LYS A 72 -20.53 5.25 10.98
CA LYS A 72 -21.61 4.55 11.69
C LYS A 72 -21.11 3.81 12.93
N LEU A 73 -19.85 3.40 12.97
CA LEU A 73 -19.26 2.62 14.05
C LEU A 73 -18.49 3.47 15.07
N ARG A 74 -18.05 4.68 14.71
CA ARG A 74 -17.25 5.54 15.58
C ARG A 74 -18.03 6.30 16.65
N LEU A 75 -19.28 5.95 16.92
CA LEU A 75 -20.12 6.63 17.89
C LEU A 75 -19.36 6.89 19.20
N GLN A 76 -19.40 8.13 19.69
CA GLN A 76 -18.67 8.60 20.86
C GLN A 76 -17.14 8.61 20.74
N SER A 77 -16.57 8.48 19.53
CA SER A 77 -15.14 8.62 19.29
C SER A 77 -14.78 9.99 18.73
N ASN A 78 -13.68 10.55 19.19
CA ASN A 78 -13.08 11.78 18.66
C ASN A 78 -12.10 11.51 17.52
N VAL A 79 -11.99 10.24 17.08
CA VAL A 79 -11.13 9.82 15.97
C VAL A 79 -11.87 9.94 14.66
N SER A 80 -11.34 10.70 13.72
CA SER A 80 -11.82 10.80 12.33
C SER A 80 -10.91 10.00 11.40
N LEU A 81 -11.50 9.32 10.41
CA LEU A 81 -10.80 8.64 9.34
C LEU A 81 -10.84 9.52 8.08
N ASP A 82 -9.79 10.31 7.88
CA ASP A 82 -9.76 11.34 6.84
C ASP A 82 -9.47 10.75 5.46
N ASP A 83 -8.54 9.78 5.41
CA ASP A 83 -8.17 9.16 4.14
C ASP A 83 -7.83 7.68 4.31
N VAL A 84 -8.13 6.92 3.25
CA VAL A 84 -7.81 5.50 3.12
C VAL A 84 -7.31 5.27 1.71
N HIS A 85 -6.04 4.96 1.55
CA HIS A 85 -5.45 4.71 0.24
C HIS A 85 -4.48 3.52 0.25
N LEU A 86 -4.13 3.05 -0.95
CA LEU A 86 -3.18 1.98 -1.13
C LEU A 86 -1.79 2.57 -1.31
N GLY A 87 -0.89 2.28 -0.37
CA GLY A 87 0.51 2.66 -0.41
C GLY A 87 1.45 1.48 -0.63
N GLY A 88 2.76 1.80 -0.66
CA GLY A 88 3.81 0.82 -0.82
C GLY A 88 3.96 0.28 -2.24
N ALA A 89 5.04 -0.46 -2.49
CA ALA A 89 5.37 -1.01 -3.79
C ALA A 89 5.71 -2.50 -3.71
N GLY A 90 5.49 -3.25 -4.79
CA GLY A 90 5.85 -4.65 -4.91
C GLY A 90 5.22 -5.53 -3.83
N LYS A 91 6.06 -6.15 -3.00
CA LYS A 91 5.63 -7.04 -1.89
C LYS A 91 5.28 -6.28 -0.61
N ALA A 92 5.64 -5.01 -0.49
CA ALA A 92 5.38 -4.17 0.68
C ALA A 92 4.12 -3.30 0.52
N ARG A 93 3.10 -3.83 -0.17
CA ARG A 93 1.81 -3.15 -0.33
C ARG A 93 1.05 -3.15 0.98
N LYS A 94 0.46 -1.99 1.32
CA LYS A 94 -0.31 -1.80 2.55
C LYS A 94 -1.47 -0.84 2.30
N VAL A 95 -2.48 -0.90 3.15
CA VAL A 95 -3.48 0.16 3.28
C VAL A 95 -2.89 1.21 4.21
N GLU A 96 -2.84 2.45 3.76
CA GLU A 96 -2.45 3.59 4.57
C GLU A 96 -3.70 4.33 5.03
N LEU A 97 -3.74 4.62 6.32
CA LEU A 97 -4.87 5.25 6.99
C LEU A 97 -4.40 6.58 7.55
N LYS A 98 -5.08 7.65 7.15
CA LYS A 98 -4.89 8.97 7.75
C LYS A 98 -6.00 9.20 8.77
N VAL A 99 -5.63 9.32 10.01
CA VAL A 99 -6.57 9.59 11.11
C VAL A 99 -6.22 10.88 11.81
N THR A 100 -7.24 11.55 12.30
CA THR A 100 -7.10 12.72 13.19
C THR A 100 -7.84 12.48 14.48
N VAL A 101 -7.30 13.02 15.57
CA VAL A 101 -7.90 13.03 16.90
C VAL A 101 -8.02 14.47 17.31
N ASP A 102 -9.23 14.97 17.55
CA ASP A 102 -9.50 16.38 17.86
C ASP A 102 -8.85 17.35 16.84
N GLY A 103 -8.77 16.93 15.55
CA GLY A 103 -8.20 17.72 14.46
C GLY A 103 -6.68 17.68 14.34
N GLN A 104 -5.99 16.83 15.13
CA GLN A 104 -4.55 16.61 15.03
C GLN A 104 -4.25 15.26 14.41
N GLU A 105 -3.30 15.21 13.48
CA GLU A 105 -2.88 13.96 12.84
C GLU A 105 -2.25 13.00 13.87
N GLY A 106 -2.62 11.72 13.79
CA GLY A 106 -2.12 10.66 14.64
C GLY A 106 -1.98 9.33 13.91
N ALA A 107 -1.17 8.43 14.48
CA ALA A 107 -1.11 7.05 14.00
C ALA A 107 -2.27 6.25 14.58
N ALA A 108 -3.12 5.65 13.74
CA ALA A 108 -4.32 4.93 14.16
C ALA A 108 -4.06 3.93 15.30
N LEU A 109 -3.01 3.10 15.19
CA LEU A 109 -2.64 2.11 16.21
C LEU A 109 -2.19 2.72 17.55
N GLY A 110 -1.76 3.99 17.54
CA GLY A 110 -1.28 4.67 18.76
C GLY A 110 -2.35 5.47 19.49
N VAL A 111 -3.49 5.77 18.85
CA VAL A 111 -4.49 6.67 19.39
C VAL A 111 -5.87 6.03 19.57
N MET A 112 -6.13 4.89 18.92
CA MET A 112 -7.41 4.18 18.99
C MET A 112 -7.45 3.17 20.13
N SER A 113 -8.59 3.07 20.81
CA SER A 113 -8.91 1.99 21.72
C SER A 113 -9.07 0.66 20.97
N GLN A 114 -9.04 -0.46 21.69
CA GLN A 114 -9.22 -1.79 21.09
C GLN A 114 -10.56 -1.92 20.34
N GLY A 115 -11.65 -1.41 20.91
CA GLY A 115 -12.96 -1.41 20.25
C GLY A 115 -13.00 -0.53 18.99
N GLU A 116 -12.27 0.59 18.96
CA GLU A 116 -12.12 1.42 17.77
C GLU A 116 -11.30 0.73 16.69
N LEU A 117 -10.19 0.09 17.05
CA LEU A 117 -9.39 -0.68 16.10
C LEU A 117 -10.20 -1.84 15.51
N HIS A 118 -11.02 -2.50 16.30
CA HIS A 118 -11.92 -3.55 15.83
C HIS A 118 -12.98 -3.00 14.88
N SER A 119 -13.61 -1.88 15.23
CA SER A 119 -14.56 -1.17 14.36
C SER A 119 -13.92 -0.73 13.04
N LEU A 120 -12.68 -0.25 13.08
CA LEU A 120 -11.91 0.13 11.89
C LEU A 120 -11.61 -1.09 11.00
N ALA A 121 -11.21 -2.21 11.61
CA ALA A 121 -10.97 -3.45 10.87
C ALA A 121 -12.24 -3.93 10.14
N LEU A 122 -13.40 -3.89 10.80
CA LEU A 122 -14.69 -4.21 10.19
C LEU A 122 -15.06 -3.21 9.08
N SER A 123 -14.77 -1.92 9.28
CA SER A 123 -15.01 -0.88 8.26
C SER A 123 -14.20 -1.11 6.99
N LEU A 124 -13.01 -1.70 7.08
CA LEU A 124 -12.18 -2.08 5.95
C LEU A 124 -12.61 -3.42 5.32
N PHE A 125 -13.05 -4.37 6.15
CA PHE A 125 -13.41 -5.71 5.72
C PHE A 125 -14.74 -5.76 4.97
N ILE A 126 -15.79 -5.13 5.53
CA ILE A 126 -17.16 -5.26 5.01
C ILE A 126 -17.28 -4.75 3.56
N PRO A 127 -16.79 -3.55 3.19
CA PRO A 127 -16.86 -3.10 1.81
C PRO A 127 -16.21 -4.06 0.82
N ARG A 128 -15.05 -4.60 1.19
CA ARG A 128 -14.34 -5.56 0.35
C ARG A 128 -15.09 -6.89 0.21
N ALA A 129 -15.67 -7.39 1.31
CA ALA A 129 -16.42 -8.64 1.31
C ALA A 129 -17.73 -8.55 0.52
N THR A 130 -18.27 -7.34 0.37
CA THR A 130 -19.55 -7.07 -0.29
C THR A 130 -19.44 -6.52 -1.71
N LEU A 131 -18.23 -6.44 -2.29
CA LEU A 131 -18.03 -6.05 -3.69
C LEU A 131 -18.83 -6.93 -4.64
N GLU A 132 -19.42 -6.33 -5.69
CA GLU A 132 -20.19 -7.08 -6.69
C GLU A 132 -19.36 -8.13 -7.41
N GLU A 133 -18.09 -7.84 -7.65
CA GLU A 133 -17.12 -8.72 -8.30
C GLU A 133 -16.68 -9.90 -7.41
N SER A 134 -17.00 -9.87 -6.12
CA SER A 134 -16.65 -10.97 -5.21
C SER A 134 -17.38 -12.25 -5.65
N PRO A 135 -16.68 -13.36 -5.83
CA PRO A 135 -17.29 -14.64 -6.17
C PRO A 135 -18.16 -15.20 -5.05
N PHE A 136 -17.92 -14.75 -3.83
CA PHE A 136 -18.65 -15.19 -2.65
C PHE A 136 -19.91 -14.35 -2.47
N ARG A 137 -21.06 -15.02 -2.34
CA ARG A 137 -22.36 -14.39 -2.10
C ARG A 137 -22.75 -14.41 -0.63
N PHE A 138 -21.80 -14.68 0.24
CA PHE A 138 -21.98 -14.72 1.68
C PHE A 138 -20.80 -14.07 2.40
N VAL A 139 -21.06 -13.63 3.63
CA VAL A 139 -20.06 -13.11 4.58
C VAL A 139 -20.27 -13.84 5.89
N VAL A 140 -19.20 -14.37 6.45
CA VAL A 140 -19.18 -15.01 7.76
C VAL A 140 -18.28 -14.21 8.68
N ILE A 141 -18.78 -13.82 9.83
CA ILE A 141 -18.04 -13.04 10.82
C ILE A 141 -18.17 -13.75 12.17
N ASP A 142 -17.04 -13.99 12.80
CA ASP A 142 -16.94 -14.61 14.11
C ASP A 142 -16.69 -13.52 15.17
N ASP A 143 -17.58 -13.43 16.13
CA ASP A 143 -17.57 -12.54 17.28
C ASP A 143 -17.22 -11.06 16.96
N PRO A 144 -17.95 -10.42 16.04
CA PRO A 144 -17.64 -9.06 15.61
C PRO A 144 -17.88 -7.99 16.67
N VAL A 145 -18.55 -8.34 17.77
CA VAL A 145 -18.93 -7.40 18.83
C VAL A 145 -17.94 -7.36 19.97
N GLN A 146 -16.89 -8.17 19.92
CA GLN A 146 -15.87 -8.23 20.96
C GLN A 146 -15.26 -6.85 21.24
N SER A 147 -15.23 -6.45 22.50
CA SER A 147 -14.69 -5.15 22.96
C SER A 147 -15.43 -3.91 22.44
N MET A 148 -16.64 -4.07 21.91
CA MET A 148 -17.50 -2.97 21.49
C MET A 148 -18.45 -2.53 22.58
N ASP A 149 -18.68 -1.23 22.68
CA ASP A 149 -19.77 -0.68 23.47
C ASP A 149 -21.14 -0.90 22.78
N PRO A 150 -22.27 -0.84 23.51
CA PRO A 150 -23.60 -1.11 22.96
C PRO A 150 -23.96 -0.22 21.76
N ALA A 151 -23.53 1.03 21.75
CA ALA A 151 -23.85 1.96 20.66
C ALA A 151 -23.16 1.55 19.35
N ARG A 152 -21.92 1.03 19.44
CA ARG A 152 -21.19 0.49 18.28
C ARG A 152 -21.80 -0.82 17.78
N VAL A 153 -22.28 -1.68 18.69
CA VAL A 153 -22.99 -2.90 18.33
C VAL A 153 -24.24 -2.58 17.51
N ASP A 154 -25.06 -1.59 17.94
CA ASP A 154 -26.19 -1.10 17.16
C ASP A 154 -25.81 -0.56 15.78
N GLY A 155 -24.70 0.18 15.71
CA GLY A 155 -24.14 0.66 14.46
C GLY A 155 -23.76 -0.48 13.53
N LEU A 156 -23.07 -1.49 14.05
CA LEU A 156 -22.66 -2.69 13.31
C LEU A 156 -23.88 -3.48 12.83
N ALA A 157 -24.89 -3.68 13.66
CA ALA A 157 -26.12 -4.38 13.29
C ALA A 157 -26.78 -3.72 12.05
N LYS A 158 -26.87 -2.39 12.02
CA LYS A 158 -27.40 -1.63 10.87
C LYS A 158 -26.56 -1.80 9.61
N VAL A 159 -25.23 -1.84 9.76
CA VAL A 159 -24.30 -2.08 8.65
C VAL A 159 -24.49 -3.48 8.08
N LEU A 160 -24.53 -4.50 8.94
CA LEU A 160 -24.72 -5.90 8.53
C LEU A 160 -26.11 -6.12 7.93
N GLN A 161 -27.16 -5.49 8.48
CA GLN A 161 -28.49 -5.52 7.89
C GLN A 161 -28.52 -4.88 6.49
N SER A 162 -27.75 -3.82 6.27
CA SER A 162 -27.61 -3.24 4.93
C SER A 162 -26.89 -4.20 3.97
N ALA A 163 -25.82 -4.84 4.42
CA ALA A 163 -25.08 -5.82 3.63
C ALA A 163 -25.93 -7.07 3.30
N SER A 164 -26.82 -7.47 4.21
CA SER A 164 -27.69 -8.65 4.02
C SER A 164 -28.72 -8.51 2.90
N LYS A 165 -28.94 -7.31 2.39
CA LYS A 165 -29.81 -7.09 1.23
C LYS A 165 -29.26 -7.71 -0.05
N ASN A 166 -27.95 -7.82 -0.17
CA ASN A 166 -27.26 -8.28 -1.36
C ASN A 166 -26.40 -9.53 -1.12
N ARG A 167 -26.19 -9.92 0.14
CA ARG A 167 -25.33 -11.04 0.56
C ARG A 167 -25.99 -11.80 1.70
N GLN A 168 -25.74 -13.09 1.78
CA GLN A 168 -26.02 -13.82 3.01
C GLN A 168 -24.99 -13.40 4.07
N VAL A 169 -25.46 -12.92 5.22
CA VAL A 169 -24.59 -12.56 6.35
C VAL A 169 -24.84 -13.54 7.48
N VAL A 170 -23.77 -14.19 7.93
CA VAL A 170 -23.79 -15.12 9.06
C VAL A 170 -22.87 -14.55 10.14
N VAL A 171 -23.41 -14.35 11.32
CA VAL A 171 -22.67 -13.85 12.48
C VAL A 171 -22.70 -14.92 13.57
N PHE A 172 -21.54 -15.30 14.04
CA PHE A 172 -21.40 -16.08 15.26
C PHE A 172 -21.04 -15.10 16.38
N THR A 173 -21.73 -15.20 17.50
CA THR A 173 -21.45 -14.39 18.69
C THR A 173 -21.90 -15.11 19.93
N HIS A 174 -21.22 -14.87 21.02
CA HIS A 174 -21.62 -15.30 22.35
C HIS A 174 -22.36 -14.20 23.14
N ASP A 175 -22.52 -13.02 22.55
CA ASP A 175 -23.26 -11.90 23.10
C ASP A 175 -24.75 -12.07 22.72
N ASP A 176 -25.62 -12.00 23.68
CA ASP A 176 -27.07 -12.20 23.54
C ASP A 176 -27.87 -10.91 23.34
N ARG A 177 -27.18 -9.78 23.20
CA ARG A 177 -27.77 -8.46 22.99
C ARG A 177 -28.14 -8.20 21.56
#